data_37e00f5172b44906cf0b11c4619600f4
#
_entry.id   37e00f5172b44906cf0b11c4619600f4
#
_cell.length_a   1.000
_cell.length_b   1.000
_cell.length_c   1.000
_cell.angle_alpha   90.00
_cell.angle_beta   90.00
_cell.angle_gamma   90.00
#
_symmetry.space_group_name_H-M   'P 1'
#
loop_
_entity.id
_entity.type
_entity.pdbx_description
1 polymer ?
#
loop_
_entity_poly.entity_id
_entity_poly.type
_entity_poly.pdbx_seq_one_letter_code
_entity_poly.pdbx_strand_id
1 'polypeptide(L)'
;MLTRVLFALVLAVASIPAWAEDAKVLALGLADHEVTQEELDKGTALAAPRFNTPAIAYTSIANLKKGDVVEIMLVNDDRPLLHSTETLAEDQAIYLLQAGKRGVPAGGWPEGSYHAALTVTRDAKPLIEQSSPPIPFD
;
A
#
# COMPACT_ATOMS: atom_id res chain seq x y z
N MET A 1 23.56 -12.33 -44.38
CA MET A 1 23.54 -12.22 -43.87
C MET A 1 23.29 -11.74 -43.02
N LEU A 2 23.59 -11.79 -42.87
CA LEU A 2 23.38 -11.49 -41.91
C LEU A 2 22.58 -10.89 -41.47
N THR A 3 22.46 -10.70 -41.58
CA THR A 3 21.68 -10.09 -41.06
C THR A 3 20.66 -10.36 -40.63
N ARG A 4 20.64 -11.07 -40.49
CA ARG A 4 19.80 -11.39 -39.88
C ARG A 4 19.70 -11.48 -38.78
N VAL A 5 19.94 -11.57 -38.55
CA VAL A 5 19.87 -11.70 -37.56
C VAL A 5 19.49 -10.97 -36.78
N LEU A 6 19.60 -10.56 -36.78
CA LEU A 6 19.23 -9.89 -35.96
C LEU A 6 18.17 -9.68 -35.62
N PHE A 7 17.87 -10.06 -35.74
CA PHE A 7 17.07 -9.91 -35.16
C PHE A 7 16.50 -10.25 -34.46
N ALA A 8 16.77 -10.88 -34.55
CA ALA A 8 16.31 -11.40 -33.83
C ALA A 8 16.35 -11.14 -32.73
N LEU A 9 16.74 -10.93 -32.50
CA LEU A 9 16.76 -10.64 -31.40
C LEU A 9 15.99 -10.11 -30.85
N VAL A 10 15.75 -9.96 -31.02
CA VAL A 10 15.17 -9.38 -30.38
C VAL A 10 14.30 -9.56 -29.89
N LEU A 11 14.13 -10.12 -29.77
CA LEU A 11 13.39 -10.28 -29.13
C LEU A 11 13.16 -10.56 -28.25
N ALA A 12 13.60 -11.06 -28.36
CA ALA A 12 13.53 -11.47 -27.35
C ALA A 12 13.38 -10.73 -26.46
N VAL A 13 13.49 -10.24 -26.46
CA VAL A 13 13.42 -9.51 -25.65
C VAL A 13 12.40 -9.26 -25.25
N ALA A 14 12.11 -9.32 -25.60
CA ALA A 14 11.31 -8.94 -25.25
C ALA A 14 10.65 -9.30 -24.48
N SER A 15 10.78 -9.90 -24.42
CA SER A 15 10.16 -10.27 -23.67
C SER A 15 10.08 -9.91 -22.68
N ILE A 16 10.34 -9.40 -22.50
CA ILE A 16 10.33 -9.05 -21.47
C ILE A 16 9.30 -9.13 -20.88
N PRO A 17 9.26 -9.51 -20.21
CA PRO A 17 8.28 -9.66 -19.41
C PRO A 17 7.58 -8.48 -19.06
N ALA A 18 7.45 -7.68 -19.90
CA ALA A 18 6.69 -6.54 -19.62
C ALA A 18 5.28 -6.90 -19.32
N TRP A 19 4.85 -8.01 -19.79
CA TRP A 19 3.53 -8.44 -19.49
C TRP A 19 3.42 -9.05 -18.12
N ALA A 20 4.51 -9.22 -17.46
CA ALA A 20 4.45 -9.57 -16.07
C ALA A 20 4.45 -8.28 -15.29
N GLU A 21 3.30 -7.73 -15.08
CA GLU A 21 3.20 -6.44 -14.41
C GLU A 21 3.70 -6.52 -12.99
N ASP A 22 4.45 -5.53 -12.59
CA ASP A 22 4.95 -5.44 -11.23
C ASP A 22 3.85 -4.93 -10.31
N ALA A 23 3.93 -5.30 -9.05
CA ALA A 23 3.07 -4.75 -8.03
C ALA A 23 3.28 -3.24 -7.97
N LYS A 24 2.19 -2.51 -7.80
CA LYS A 24 2.22 -1.06 -7.84
C LYS A 24 1.31 -0.49 -6.77
N VAL A 25 1.83 0.46 -5.99
CA VAL A 25 1.03 1.14 -4.98
C VAL A 25 0.17 2.19 -5.67
N LEU A 26 -1.14 2.03 -5.57
CA LEU A 26 -2.08 2.96 -6.16
C LEU A 26 -2.46 4.05 -5.17
N ALA A 27 -2.47 3.73 -3.87
CA ALA A 27 -2.80 4.67 -2.83
C ALA A 27 -2.18 4.22 -1.52
N LEU A 28 -1.76 5.18 -0.71
CA LEU A 28 -1.21 4.92 0.62
C LEU A 28 -1.40 6.17 1.45
N GLY A 29 -2.08 6.07 2.58
CA GLY A 29 -2.30 7.26 3.39
C GLY A 29 -3.11 6.98 4.64
N LEU A 30 -3.61 8.06 5.21
CA LEU A 30 -4.40 8.06 6.45
C LEU A 30 -5.74 8.71 6.19
N ALA A 31 -6.78 8.17 6.79
CA ALA A 31 -8.14 8.73 6.67
C ALA A 31 -8.82 8.67 8.03
N ASP A 32 -9.88 9.43 8.20
CA ASP A 32 -10.63 9.47 9.45
C ASP A 32 -11.78 8.47 9.46
N HIS A 33 -11.83 7.59 8.48
CA HIS A 33 -12.89 6.57 8.35
C HIS A 33 -12.34 5.38 7.54
N GLU A 34 -13.07 4.27 7.59
CA GLU A 34 -12.71 3.12 6.77
C GLU A 34 -12.92 3.47 5.30
N VAL A 35 -11.89 3.26 4.49
CA VAL A 35 -11.88 3.66 3.10
C VAL A 35 -12.43 2.53 2.24
N THR A 36 -13.18 2.87 1.20
CA THR A 36 -13.65 1.89 0.23
C THR A 36 -12.86 2.03 -1.07
N GLN A 37 -12.79 0.95 -1.82
CA GLN A 37 -12.12 1.01 -3.12
C GLN A 37 -12.84 2.00 -4.04
N GLU A 38 -14.16 2.12 -3.91
CA GLU A 38 -14.94 3.05 -4.70
C GLU A 38 -14.51 4.49 -4.46
N GLU A 39 -14.26 4.86 -3.20
CA GLU A 39 -13.76 6.21 -2.89
C GLU A 39 -12.43 6.47 -3.57
N LEU A 40 -11.54 5.47 -3.56
CA LEU A 40 -10.24 5.63 -4.19
C LEU A 40 -10.34 5.72 -5.69
N ASP A 41 -11.21 4.89 -6.30
CA ASP A 41 -11.38 4.89 -7.75
C ASP A 41 -11.96 6.20 -8.25
N LYS A 42 -12.82 6.84 -7.45
CA LYS A 42 -13.42 8.11 -7.82
C LYS A 42 -12.50 9.28 -7.58
N GLY A 43 -11.37 9.06 -6.92
CA GLY A 43 -10.46 10.15 -6.58
C GLY A 43 -11.04 11.08 -5.52
N THR A 44 -11.94 10.57 -4.68
CA THR A 44 -12.55 11.34 -3.61
C THR A 44 -11.47 11.81 -2.65
N ALA A 45 -11.51 13.09 -2.28
CA ALA A 45 -10.59 13.62 -1.29
C ALA A 45 -10.97 13.05 0.07
N LEU A 46 -10.01 12.42 0.74
CA LEU A 46 -10.26 11.79 2.03
C LEU A 46 -9.84 12.74 3.15
N ALA A 47 -10.71 12.84 4.16
CA ALA A 47 -10.40 13.69 5.31
C ALA A 47 -9.29 13.06 6.13
N ALA A 48 -8.30 13.88 6.51
CA ALA A 48 -7.21 13.42 7.34
C ALA A 48 -7.69 13.22 8.77
N PRO A 49 -7.12 12.26 9.50
CA PRO A 49 -7.46 12.10 10.91
C PRO A 49 -7.06 13.31 11.73
N ARG A 50 -7.78 13.51 12.83
CA ARG A 50 -7.46 14.53 13.80
C ARG A 50 -7.29 13.83 15.15
N PHE A 51 -6.82 14.56 16.15
CA PHE A 51 -6.55 13.92 17.45
C PHE A 51 -7.80 13.29 18.07
N ASN A 52 -8.97 13.75 17.68
CA ASN A 52 -10.24 13.28 18.26
C ASN A 52 -11.13 12.55 17.25
N THR A 53 -10.58 12.08 16.14
CA THR A 53 -11.33 11.28 15.16
C THR A 53 -10.70 9.90 15.05
N PRO A 54 -11.41 8.93 14.45
CA PRO A 54 -10.77 7.66 14.10
C PRO A 54 -9.55 7.90 13.19
N ALA A 55 -8.63 6.96 13.19
CA ALA A 55 -7.45 7.02 12.34
C ALA A 55 -7.27 5.67 11.67
N ILE A 56 -7.27 5.69 10.34
CA ILE A 56 -7.16 4.48 9.52
C ILE A 56 -5.99 4.64 8.56
N ALA A 57 -5.03 3.72 8.64
CA ALA A 57 -3.97 3.65 7.63
C ALA A 57 -4.48 2.72 6.53
N TYR A 58 -4.41 3.16 5.28
CA TYR A 58 -4.94 2.38 4.16
C TYR A 58 -3.94 2.32 3.02
N THR A 59 -4.06 1.26 2.23
CA THR A 59 -3.28 1.14 1.00
C THR A 59 -4.10 0.38 -0.04
N SER A 60 -3.92 0.76 -1.30
CA SER A 60 -4.47 0.03 -2.44
C SER A 60 -3.32 -0.31 -3.36
N ILE A 61 -3.20 -1.58 -3.75
CA ILE A 61 -2.05 -2.08 -4.49
C ILE A 61 -2.54 -2.89 -5.67
N ALA A 62 -1.91 -2.70 -6.82
CA ALA A 62 -2.23 -3.46 -8.03
C ALA A 62 -1.24 -4.60 -8.23
N ASN A 63 -1.71 -5.65 -8.87
CA ASN A 63 -0.87 -6.75 -9.40
C ASN A 63 -0.16 -7.56 -8.32
N LEU A 64 -0.87 -7.85 -7.25
CA LEU A 64 -0.34 -8.73 -6.21
C LEU A 64 -0.57 -10.19 -6.60
N LYS A 65 0.29 -11.06 -6.10
CA LYS A 65 0.25 -12.49 -6.42
C LYS A 65 -0.06 -13.31 -5.20
N LYS A 66 -0.62 -14.50 -5.43
CA LYS A 66 -0.83 -15.46 -4.38
C LYS A 66 0.48 -15.64 -3.60
N GLY A 67 0.38 -15.64 -2.28
CA GLY A 67 1.54 -15.80 -1.41
C GLY A 67 2.21 -14.51 -1.01
N ASP A 68 1.88 -13.39 -1.66
CA ASP A 68 2.41 -12.10 -1.22
C ASP A 68 1.92 -11.79 0.18
N VAL A 69 2.79 -11.24 1.00
CA VAL A 69 2.44 -10.81 2.36
C VAL A 69 2.41 -9.29 2.38
N VAL A 70 1.26 -8.74 2.73
CA VAL A 70 1.05 -7.28 2.75
C VAL A 70 0.87 -6.85 4.19
N GLU A 71 1.61 -5.86 4.61
CA GLU A 71 1.46 -5.29 5.95
C GLU A 71 1.32 -3.78 5.86
N ILE A 72 0.28 -3.25 6.52
CA ILE A 72 0.07 -1.81 6.63
C ILE A 72 0.09 -1.45 8.11
N MET A 73 0.76 -0.35 8.46
CA MET A 73 0.87 0.09 9.85
C MET A 73 0.52 1.56 9.97
N LEU A 74 -0.08 1.90 11.11
CA LEU A 74 -0.22 3.29 11.54
C LEU A 74 0.94 3.56 12.50
N VAL A 75 1.78 4.53 12.17
CA VAL A 75 2.99 4.82 12.92
C VAL A 75 2.93 6.25 13.47
N ASN A 76 3.26 6.40 14.75
CA ASN A 76 3.38 7.69 15.41
C ASN A 76 4.87 7.92 15.65
N ASP A 77 5.45 8.93 14.98
CA ASP A 77 6.89 9.16 14.95
C ASP A 77 7.60 7.87 14.52
N ASP A 78 8.27 7.18 15.43
CA ASP A 78 8.96 5.94 15.14
C ASP A 78 8.25 4.72 15.70
N ARG A 79 7.04 4.90 16.23
CA ARG A 79 6.38 3.86 17.00
C ARG A 79 5.16 3.31 16.28
N PRO A 80 5.16 2.04 15.88
CA PRO A 80 3.96 1.44 15.31
C PRO A 80 2.87 1.34 16.37
N LEU A 81 1.67 1.81 16.05
CA LEU A 81 0.53 1.74 16.95
C LEU A 81 -0.43 0.63 16.58
N LEU A 82 -0.70 0.47 15.30
CA LEU A 82 -1.66 -0.52 14.80
C LEU A 82 -1.10 -1.12 13.52
N HIS A 83 -1.45 -2.37 13.26
CA HIS A 83 -1.03 -2.98 12.01
C HIS A 83 -2.05 -4.02 11.56
N SER A 84 -2.01 -4.32 10.27
CA SER A 84 -2.80 -5.39 9.68
C SER A 84 -1.89 -6.10 8.68
N THR A 85 -1.85 -7.42 8.76
CA THR A 85 -1.00 -8.24 7.90
C THR A 85 -1.86 -9.31 7.26
N GLU A 86 -1.70 -9.49 5.95
CA GLU A 86 -2.43 -10.50 5.20
C GLU A 86 -1.52 -11.23 4.24
N THR A 87 -1.67 -12.54 4.20
CA THR A 87 -1.02 -13.35 3.16
C THR A 87 -2.08 -13.67 2.12
N LEU A 88 -1.82 -13.33 0.87
CA LEU A 88 -2.83 -13.47 -0.17
C LEU A 88 -3.05 -14.93 -0.55
N ALA A 89 -4.32 -15.33 -0.59
CA ALA A 89 -4.69 -16.69 -0.97
C ALA A 89 -4.74 -16.86 -2.48
N GLU A 90 -4.79 -15.77 -3.23
CA GLU A 90 -4.86 -15.80 -4.69
C GLU A 90 -4.36 -14.47 -5.25
N ASP A 91 -4.13 -14.44 -6.56
CA ASP A 91 -3.71 -13.22 -7.22
C ASP A 91 -4.78 -12.14 -7.08
N GLN A 92 -4.36 -10.91 -6.92
CA GLN A 92 -5.27 -9.76 -6.79
C GLN A 92 -4.87 -8.68 -7.78
N ALA A 93 -5.80 -8.34 -8.67
CA ALA A 93 -5.57 -7.24 -9.60
C ALA A 93 -5.50 -5.91 -8.85
N ILE A 94 -6.39 -5.72 -7.88
CA ILE A 94 -6.41 -4.55 -7.00
C ILE A 94 -6.77 -5.05 -5.61
N TYR A 95 -6.00 -4.62 -4.62
CA TYR A 95 -6.18 -5.09 -3.25
C TYR A 95 -6.12 -3.92 -2.27
N LEU A 96 -7.15 -3.81 -1.44
CA LEU A 96 -7.25 -2.77 -0.42
C LEU A 96 -7.04 -3.39 0.95
N LEU A 97 -6.11 -2.85 1.72
CA LEU A 97 -5.85 -3.29 3.09
C LEU A 97 -5.79 -2.08 4.00
N GLN A 98 -6.34 -2.22 5.19
CA GLN A 98 -6.42 -1.12 6.14
C GLN A 98 -6.09 -1.60 7.54
N ALA A 99 -5.48 -0.71 8.33
CA ALA A 99 -5.28 -0.92 9.76
C ALA A 99 -5.75 0.33 10.47
N GLY A 100 -6.63 0.16 11.43
CA GLY A 100 -7.13 1.33 12.11
C GLY A 100 -8.05 1.01 13.25
N LYS A 101 -8.51 2.07 13.86
CA LYS A 101 -9.36 1.97 15.02
C LYS A 101 -10.50 2.94 14.86
N ARG A 102 -11.72 2.43 14.95
CA ARG A 102 -12.90 3.27 14.87
C ARG A 102 -13.07 4.12 16.11
N GLY A 103 -12.59 3.62 17.25
CA GLY A 103 -12.62 4.37 18.48
C GLY A 103 -11.43 5.29 18.58
N VAL A 104 -11.58 6.34 19.37
CA VAL A 104 -10.52 7.29 19.63
C VAL A 104 -9.96 6.99 21.02
N PRO A 105 -8.63 6.96 21.18
CA PRO A 105 -8.07 6.73 22.53
C PRO A 105 -8.56 7.77 23.51
N ALA A 106 -8.65 7.39 24.77
CA ALA A 106 -9.04 8.33 25.82
C ALA A 106 -8.07 9.51 25.82
N GLY A 107 -8.61 10.72 25.77
CA GLY A 107 -7.79 11.93 25.69
C GLY A 107 -7.29 12.25 24.30
N GLY A 108 -7.69 11.46 23.29
CA GLY A 108 -7.28 11.67 21.92
C GLY A 108 -6.00 10.92 21.57
N TRP A 109 -5.58 11.06 20.31
CA TRP A 109 -4.34 10.45 19.85
C TRP A 109 -3.14 11.20 20.41
N PRO A 110 -2.04 10.50 20.75
CA PRO A 110 -0.84 11.18 21.23
C PRO A 110 -0.32 12.20 20.24
N GLU A 111 0.41 13.18 20.77
CA GLU A 111 1.05 14.17 19.91
C GLU A 111 2.13 13.53 19.06
N GLY A 112 2.49 14.20 17.97
CA GLY A 112 3.54 13.75 17.08
C GLY A 112 3.07 13.69 15.65
N SER A 113 3.92 13.17 14.79
CA SER A 113 3.62 12.99 13.38
C SER A 113 3.16 11.56 13.14
N TYR A 114 2.22 11.41 12.23
CA TYR A 114 1.66 10.09 11.91
C TYR A 114 1.81 9.80 10.43
N HIS A 115 2.07 8.55 10.10
CA HIS A 115 2.11 8.13 8.71
C HIS A 115 1.68 6.67 8.60
N ALA A 116 1.33 6.28 7.39
CA ALA A 116 1.07 4.88 7.06
C ALA A 116 2.37 4.28 6.52
N ALA A 117 2.70 3.08 6.96
CA ALA A 117 3.88 2.38 6.46
C ALA A 117 3.43 1.07 5.83
N LEU A 118 3.89 0.82 4.62
CA LEU A 118 3.52 -0.35 3.83
C LEU A 118 4.73 -1.19 3.54
N THR A 119 4.59 -2.51 3.74
CA THR A 119 5.59 -3.48 3.33
C THR A 119 4.89 -4.59 2.58
N VAL A 120 5.40 -4.95 1.42
CA VAL A 120 4.95 -6.12 0.68
C VAL A 120 6.15 -7.03 0.51
N THR A 121 5.97 -8.30 0.88
CA THR A 121 7.03 -9.30 0.81
C THR A 121 6.60 -10.38 -0.17
N ARG A 122 7.52 -10.77 -1.05
CA ARG A 122 7.31 -11.86 -2.01
C ARG A 122 8.49 -12.80 -1.93
N ASP A 123 8.20 -14.10 -1.73
CA ASP A 123 9.23 -15.12 -1.61
C ASP A 123 10.26 -14.74 -0.53
N ALA A 124 9.75 -14.24 0.60
CA ALA A 124 10.53 -13.85 1.77
C ALA A 124 11.47 -12.67 1.52
N LYS A 125 11.27 -11.92 0.44
CA LYS A 125 12.08 -10.74 0.13
C LYS A 125 11.19 -9.51 0.03
N PRO A 126 11.69 -8.35 0.50
CA PRO A 126 10.89 -7.12 0.36
C PRO A 126 10.68 -6.79 -1.11
N LEU A 127 9.43 -6.58 -1.48
CA LEU A 127 9.06 -6.16 -2.83
C LEU A 127 8.75 -4.67 -2.85
N ILE A 128 8.06 -4.20 -1.81
CA ILE A 128 7.69 -2.79 -1.67
C ILE A 128 7.89 -2.39 -0.22
N GLU A 129 8.51 -1.23 -0.02
CA GLU A 129 8.59 -0.59 1.29
C GLU A 129 8.35 0.89 1.04
N GLN A 130 7.24 1.41 1.58
CA GLN A 130 6.84 2.76 1.28
C GLN A 130 6.09 3.35 2.46
N SER A 131 6.24 4.66 2.67
CA SER A 131 5.54 5.37 3.73
C SER A 131 4.84 6.57 3.15
N SER A 132 3.68 6.91 3.73
CA SER A 132 3.00 8.15 3.36
C SER A 132 3.71 9.33 4.02
N PRO A 133 3.50 10.55 3.50
CA PRO A 133 4.08 11.74 4.16
C PRO A 133 3.55 11.86 5.58
N PRO A 134 4.41 12.22 6.53
CA PRO A 134 3.96 12.39 7.92
C PRO A 134 3.07 13.61 8.07
N ILE A 135 2.04 13.47 8.89
CA ILE A 135 1.13 14.57 9.20
C ILE A 135 0.86 14.61 10.70
N PRO A 136 0.57 15.78 11.27
CA PRO A 136 0.11 15.82 12.66
C PRO A 136 -1.38 15.52 12.72
N PHE A 137 -1.84 15.08 13.89
CA PHE A 137 -3.27 14.95 14.14
C PHE A 137 -3.69 16.18 14.97
N ASP A 138 -4.17 17.17 14.30
CA ASP A 138 -4.56 18.45 14.94
C ASP A 138 -5.95 18.43 15.56
#